data_8f12158a7debec8060ca67112bc5634c
#
_entry.id   8f12158a7debec8060ca67112bc5634c
#
_cell.length_a   1.000
_cell.length_b   1.000
_cell.length_c   1.000
_cell.angle_alpha   90.00
_cell.angle_beta   90.00
_cell.angle_gamma   90.00
#
_symmetry.space_group_name_H-M   'P 1'
#
loop_
_entity.id
_entity.type
_entity.pdbx_description
1 polymer ?
#
loop_
_entity_poly.entity_id
_entity_poly.type
_entity_poly.pdbx_seq_one_letter_code
_entity_poly.pdbx_strand_id
1 'polypeptide(L)'
;FDGKPYQGFKGDTVASALLANGVKVVGRSFKYHRPRGVLTAGSEEPNAMIEVIGAANQTPNVRATMQELFEGLTTRSQNRWPSLNFDMGAVTSLLSPFIPAGFYYKTFMWPRKAWDHLYEPAIRAAAGLGSAPTEADPDRYLNRFAHCEVLVIGAGPAGLAAALAASKSGGRVM
;
A
#
# COMPACT_ATOMS: atom_id res chain seq x y z
N PHE A 1 10.25 9.42 -2.85
CA PHE A 1 9.67 8.81 -1.66
C PHE A 1 9.96 9.68 -0.43
N ASP A 2 8.92 10.11 0.29
CA ASP A 2 9.03 11.01 1.45
C ASP A 2 9.86 12.27 1.18
N GLY A 3 9.72 12.88 0.02
CA GLY A 3 10.42 14.10 -0.39
C GLY A 3 11.89 13.90 -0.78
N LYS A 4 12.38 12.66 -0.83
CA LYS A 4 13.74 12.34 -1.30
C LYS A 4 13.69 11.70 -2.68
N PRO A 5 14.56 12.14 -3.61
CA PRO A 5 14.68 11.50 -4.92
C PRO A 5 15.43 10.16 -4.81
N TYR A 6 14.99 9.19 -5.59
CA TYR A 6 15.62 7.88 -5.73
C TYR A 6 15.65 7.51 -7.21
N GLN A 7 16.62 6.70 -7.60
CA GLN A 7 16.76 6.20 -8.95
C GLN A 7 16.34 4.73 -9.02
N GLY A 8 15.75 4.34 -10.12
CA GLY A 8 15.44 2.95 -10.45
C GLY A 8 15.43 2.75 -11.95
N PHE A 9 15.19 1.54 -12.38
CA PHE A 9 15.19 1.16 -13.78
C PHE A 9 13.76 0.97 -14.30
N LYS A 10 13.60 1.13 -15.61
CA LYS A 10 12.33 0.80 -16.27
C LYS A 10 11.95 -0.66 -16.02
N GLY A 11 10.76 -0.90 -15.53
CA GLY A 11 10.27 -2.22 -15.13
C GLY A 11 10.43 -2.53 -13.65
N ASP A 12 11.10 -1.66 -12.90
CA ASP A 12 11.10 -1.74 -11.44
C ASP A 12 9.73 -1.41 -10.86
N THR A 13 9.50 -1.93 -9.65
CA THR A 13 8.45 -1.44 -8.76
C THR A 13 9.03 -0.42 -7.79
N VAL A 14 8.18 0.35 -7.14
CA VAL A 14 8.62 1.25 -6.05
C VAL A 14 9.39 0.47 -4.98
N ALA A 15 8.94 -0.74 -4.65
CA ALA A 15 9.61 -1.58 -3.66
C ALA A 15 11.03 -1.98 -4.08
N SER A 16 11.21 -2.45 -5.32
CA SER A 16 12.54 -2.87 -5.83
C SER A 16 13.49 -1.68 -5.89
N ALA A 17 13.02 -0.53 -6.40
CA ALA A 17 13.84 0.68 -6.47
C ALA A 17 14.25 1.18 -5.08
N LEU A 18 13.32 1.23 -4.11
CA LEU A 18 13.64 1.64 -2.74
C LEU A 18 14.65 0.71 -2.07
N LEU A 19 14.49 -0.61 -2.23
CA LEU A 19 15.43 -1.60 -1.70
C LEU A 19 16.83 -1.45 -2.32
N ALA A 20 16.92 -1.28 -3.65
CA ALA A 20 18.17 -1.06 -4.35
C ALA A 20 18.91 0.20 -3.86
N ASN A 21 18.16 1.22 -3.41
CA ASN A 21 18.71 2.43 -2.81
C ASN A 21 18.89 2.33 -1.28
N GLY A 22 18.80 1.15 -0.69
CA GLY A 22 19.04 0.91 0.73
C GLY A 22 17.91 1.31 1.67
N VAL A 23 16.73 1.67 1.15
CA VAL A 23 15.54 2.01 1.94
C VAL A 23 14.89 0.73 2.42
N LYS A 24 15.08 0.38 3.69
CA LYS A 24 14.57 -0.86 4.30
C LYS A 24 13.21 -0.68 4.98
N VAL A 25 12.87 0.53 5.39
CA VAL A 25 11.62 0.84 6.09
C VAL A 25 10.78 1.72 5.20
N VAL A 26 9.56 1.29 4.89
CA VAL A 26 8.63 2.00 4.00
C VAL A 26 7.34 2.43 4.69
N GLY A 27 7.08 1.94 5.90
CA GLY A 27 5.91 2.30 6.67
C GLY A 27 6.02 1.88 8.13
N ARG A 28 4.95 2.07 8.86
CA ARG A 28 4.80 1.67 10.26
C ARG A 28 3.54 0.82 10.44
N SER A 29 3.53 -0.08 11.43
CA SER A 29 2.34 -0.89 11.73
C SER A 29 1.26 -0.06 12.41
N PHE A 30 0.00 -0.45 12.26
CA PHE A 30 -1.15 0.29 12.76
C PHE A 30 -1.13 0.51 14.27
N LYS A 31 -0.89 -0.58 15.02
CA LYS A 31 -1.14 -0.60 16.45
C LYS A 31 0.06 -0.10 17.26
N TYR A 32 1.25 -0.59 16.91
CA TYR A 32 2.45 -0.34 17.69
C TYR A 32 3.47 0.50 16.94
N HIS A 33 3.16 0.98 15.77
CA HIS A 33 4.05 1.77 14.92
C HIS A 33 5.44 1.15 14.71
N ARG A 34 5.49 -0.19 14.70
CA ARG A 34 6.73 -0.92 14.44
C ARG A 34 7.19 -0.68 13.02
N PRO A 35 8.50 -0.54 12.76
CA PRO A 35 9.02 -0.40 11.40
C PRO A 35 8.56 -1.55 10.50
N ARG A 36 8.13 -1.22 9.29
CA ARG A 36 7.70 -2.18 8.27
C ARG A 36 8.48 -1.95 6.99
N GLY A 37 9.01 -3.01 6.44
CA GLY A 37 9.70 -3.05 5.16
C GLY A 37 8.97 -3.94 4.18
N VAL A 38 9.62 -4.21 3.04
CA VAL A 38 9.13 -5.14 2.02
C VAL A 38 9.35 -6.57 2.52
N LEU A 39 8.31 -7.38 2.50
CA LEU A 39 8.34 -8.78 2.93
C LEU A 39 8.28 -9.74 1.74
N THR A 40 7.49 -9.41 0.73
CA THR A 40 7.26 -10.24 -0.45
C THR A 40 7.51 -9.45 -1.74
N ALA A 41 7.35 -10.10 -2.88
CA ALA A 41 7.65 -9.48 -4.18
C ALA A 41 6.40 -9.13 -5.02
N GLY A 42 5.21 -9.48 -4.55
CA GLY A 42 4.00 -9.39 -5.37
C GLY A 42 2.80 -8.79 -4.65
N SER A 43 1.61 -9.15 -5.12
CA SER A 43 0.33 -8.66 -4.61
C SER A 43 0.01 -9.13 -3.19
N GLU A 44 0.71 -10.12 -2.70
CA GLU A 44 0.59 -10.65 -1.34
C GLU A 44 1.34 -9.83 -0.28
N GLU A 45 2.03 -8.73 -0.68
CA GLU A 45 2.79 -7.88 0.22
C GLU A 45 1.90 -7.25 1.32
N PRO A 46 2.12 -7.59 2.59
CA PRO A 46 1.27 -7.12 3.67
C PRO A 46 1.75 -5.84 4.35
N ASN A 47 3.02 -5.45 4.18
CA ASN A 47 3.67 -4.45 5.02
C ASN A 47 4.05 -3.16 4.29
N ALA A 48 4.48 -3.27 3.02
CA ALA A 48 5.01 -2.16 2.24
C ALA A 48 3.88 -1.36 1.57
N MET A 49 3.03 -0.77 2.40
CA MET A 49 1.93 0.09 1.96
C MET A 49 2.41 1.53 1.89
N ILE A 50 2.18 2.15 0.75
CA ILE A 50 2.55 3.53 0.46
C ILE A 50 1.34 4.31 -0.02
N GLU A 51 1.46 5.62 -0.01
CA GLU A 51 0.54 6.52 -0.68
C GLU A 51 1.20 7.03 -1.96
N VAL A 52 0.50 6.91 -3.07
CA VAL A 52 0.89 7.48 -4.36
C VAL A 52 0.28 8.86 -4.48
N ILE A 53 1.10 9.85 -4.78
CA ILE A 53 0.69 11.25 -4.91
C ILE A 53 0.73 11.61 -6.40
N GLY A 54 -0.44 11.69 -7.01
CA GLY A 54 -0.62 12.20 -8.36
C GLY A 54 -0.79 13.71 -8.38
N ALA A 55 -0.86 14.28 -9.57
CA ALA A 55 -1.05 15.73 -9.76
C ALA A 55 -2.40 16.23 -9.21
N ALA A 56 -3.45 15.42 -9.31
CA ALA A 56 -4.80 15.74 -8.84
C ALA A 56 -5.36 14.71 -7.85
N ASN A 57 -4.74 13.55 -7.73
CA ASN A 57 -5.20 12.46 -6.90
C ASN A 57 -4.11 11.93 -5.98
N GLN A 58 -4.50 11.55 -4.78
CA GLN A 58 -3.67 10.70 -3.94
C GLN A 58 -4.36 9.36 -3.70
N THR A 59 -3.61 8.28 -3.86
CA THR A 59 -4.11 6.92 -3.67
C THR A 59 -3.40 6.29 -2.48
N PRO A 60 -4.09 6.15 -1.35
CA PRO A 60 -3.52 5.51 -0.17
C PRO A 60 -3.55 3.99 -0.29
N ASN A 61 -2.78 3.34 0.56
CA ASN A 61 -2.75 1.87 0.73
C ASN A 61 -2.35 1.10 -0.54
N VAL A 62 -1.52 1.71 -1.39
CA VAL A 62 -0.95 1.04 -2.55
C VAL A 62 0.22 0.17 -2.09
N ARG A 63 0.27 -1.07 -2.54
CA ARG A 63 1.43 -1.93 -2.28
C ARG A 63 2.62 -1.47 -3.12
N ALA A 64 3.73 -1.14 -2.48
CA ALA A 64 4.94 -0.70 -3.16
C ALA A 64 5.49 -1.73 -4.16
N THR A 65 5.19 -3.01 -3.95
CA THR A 65 5.53 -4.13 -4.84
C THR A 65 4.67 -4.21 -6.09
N MET A 66 3.53 -3.51 -6.12
CA MET A 66 2.59 -3.50 -7.25
C MET A 66 2.60 -2.17 -8.02
N GLN A 67 3.21 -1.14 -7.45
CA GLN A 67 3.33 0.15 -8.10
C GLN A 67 4.52 0.17 -9.04
N GLU A 68 4.26 0.22 -10.35
CA GLU A 68 5.30 0.39 -11.36
C GLU A 68 5.99 1.74 -11.20
N LEU A 69 7.32 1.74 -11.40
CA LEU A 69 8.14 2.93 -11.34
C LEU A 69 8.10 3.69 -12.67
N PHE A 70 7.83 4.99 -12.60
CA PHE A 70 7.94 5.89 -13.73
C PHE A 70 8.55 7.24 -13.31
N GLU A 71 9.06 8.00 -14.26
CA GLU A 71 9.69 9.27 -13.99
C GLU A 71 8.69 10.28 -13.40
N GLY A 72 9.11 10.96 -12.34
CA GLY A 72 8.26 11.91 -11.62
C GLY A 72 7.27 11.30 -10.63
N LEU A 73 7.26 9.97 -10.48
CA LEU A 73 6.41 9.32 -9.48
C LEU A 73 6.73 9.83 -8.07
N THR A 74 5.74 10.36 -7.41
CA THR A 74 5.85 10.80 -6.02
C THR A 74 5.07 9.87 -5.10
N THR A 75 5.74 9.38 -4.06
CA THR A 75 5.14 8.47 -3.09
C THR A 75 5.50 8.88 -1.67
N ARG A 76 4.65 8.49 -0.73
CA ARG A 76 4.81 8.81 0.69
C ARG A 76 4.56 7.58 1.55
N SER A 77 5.33 7.47 2.62
CA SER A 77 5.11 6.47 3.66
C SER A 77 3.83 6.74 4.44
N GLN A 78 3.19 5.69 4.89
CA GLN A 78 1.96 5.77 5.67
C GLN A 78 2.18 5.40 7.14
N ASN A 79 1.20 5.77 7.96
CA ASN A 79 1.10 5.40 9.36
C ASN A 79 2.32 5.82 10.19
N ARG A 80 2.76 7.05 10.01
CA ARG A 80 3.89 7.63 10.77
C ARG A 80 3.60 9.08 11.11
N TRP A 81 4.17 9.58 12.21
CA TRP A 81 4.11 10.99 12.58
C TRP A 81 5.29 11.36 13.50
N PRO A 82 6.09 12.39 13.17
CA PRO A 82 6.09 13.16 11.92
C PRO A 82 6.83 12.47 10.75
N SER A 83 7.71 11.51 11.03
CA SER A 83 8.51 10.84 9.98
C SER A 83 8.70 9.36 10.27
N LEU A 84 9.20 8.59 9.27
CA LEU A 84 9.50 7.16 9.43
C LEU A 84 10.59 6.91 10.47
N ASN A 85 11.61 7.76 10.49
CA ASN A 85 12.76 7.60 11.39
C ASN A 85 12.45 8.04 12.82
N PHE A 86 11.63 9.08 12.94
CA PHE A 86 11.17 9.59 14.23
C PHE A 86 9.65 9.60 14.24
N ASP A 87 9.07 8.57 14.84
CA ASP A 87 7.63 8.38 14.88
C ASP A 87 7.15 8.38 16.34
N MET A 88 6.41 9.42 16.69
CA MET A 88 5.86 9.57 18.05
C MET A 88 4.79 8.51 18.35
N GLY A 89 4.13 7.97 17.32
CA GLY A 89 3.19 6.86 17.47
C GLY A 89 3.85 5.59 18.02
N ALA A 90 5.17 5.45 17.87
CA ALA A 90 5.91 4.30 18.40
C ALA A 90 5.85 4.18 19.95
N VAL A 91 5.44 5.24 20.64
CA VAL A 91 5.17 5.21 22.08
C VAL A 91 4.10 4.18 22.45
N THR A 92 3.19 3.89 21.55
CA THR A 92 2.16 2.85 21.75
C THR A 92 2.77 1.45 21.96
N SER A 93 3.99 1.22 21.49
CA SER A 93 4.69 -0.05 21.72
C SER A 93 5.05 -0.28 23.19
N LEU A 94 5.27 0.79 23.95
CA LEU A 94 5.52 0.75 25.39
C LEU A 94 4.25 0.35 26.16
N LEU A 95 3.09 0.67 25.59
CA LEU A 95 1.78 0.32 26.15
C LEU A 95 1.33 -1.07 25.73
N SER A 96 2.16 -1.83 25.01
CA SER A 96 1.80 -3.14 24.46
C SER A 96 1.24 -4.15 25.49
N PRO A 97 1.69 -4.21 26.76
CA PRO A 97 1.10 -5.10 27.76
C PRO A 97 -0.36 -4.76 28.09
N PHE A 98 -0.75 -3.48 27.93
CA PHE A 98 -2.10 -3.01 28.23
C PHE A 98 -3.03 -2.98 27.02
N ILE A 99 -2.49 -3.25 25.84
CA ILE A 99 -3.22 -3.19 24.56
C ILE A 99 -3.17 -4.59 23.87
N PRO A 100 -3.71 -5.66 24.47
CA PRO A 100 -3.74 -6.97 23.84
C PRO A 100 -4.65 -6.98 22.59
N ALA A 101 -4.65 -8.06 21.84
CA ALA A 101 -5.57 -8.24 20.72
C ALA A 101 -7.02 -8.09 21.18
N GLY A 102 -7.81 -7.33 20.42
CA GLY A 102 -9.22 -7.11 20.75
C GLY A 102 -9.49 -6.13 21.91
N PHE A 103 -8.47 -5.43 22.43
CA PHE A 103 -8.67 -4.46 23.54
C PHE A 103 -9.75 -3.42 23.25
N TYR A 104 -9.89 -2.99 22.03
CA TYR A 104 -10.86 -1.98 21.62
C TYR A 104 -12.32 -2.43 21.74
N TYR A 105 -12.60 -3.72 21.67
CA TYR A 105 -13.95 -4.24 21.92
C TYR A 105 -14.42 -4.04 23.36
N LYS A 106 -13.50 -3.92 24.31
CA LYS A 106 -13.81 -3.71 25.72
C LYS A 106 -13.62 -2.25 26.15
N THR A 107 -12.59 -1.60 25.62
CA THR A 107 -12.15 -0.27 26.08
C THR A 107 -13.05 0.85 25.58
N PHE A 108 -13.57 0.74 24.34
CA PHE A 108 -14.33 1.83 23.69
C PHE A 108 -15.84 1.57 23.61
N MET A 109 -16.35 0.72 24.49
CA MET A 109 -17.78 0.39 24.51
C MET A 109 -18.64 1.38 25.31
N TRP A 110 -18.03 2.20 26.13
CA TRP A 110 -18.77 3.14 26.99
C TRP A 110 -18.11 4.53 26.97
N PRO A 111 -18.89 5.62 26.88
CA PRO A 111 -20.32 5.64 26.56
C PRO A 111 -20.57 5.33 25.07
N ARG A 112 -21.63 4.59 24.78
CA ARG A 112 -21.95 4.14 23.40
C ARG A 112 -22.05 5.28 22.38
N LYS A 113 -22.62 6.43 22.79
CA LYS A 113 -22.74 7.62 21.92
C LYS A 113 -21.40 8.26 21.52
N ALA A 114 -20.32 7.93 22.22
CA ALA A 114 -18.98 8.43 21.89
C ALA A 114 -18.32 7.65 20.74
N TRP A 115 -18.90 6.51 20.33
CA TRP A 115 -18.30 5.69 19.29
C TRP A 115 -18.15 6.45 17.98
N ASP A 116 -19.25 6.97 17.44
CA ASP A 116 -19.26 7.60 16.10
C ASP A 116 -18.52 8.93 16.05
N HIS A 117 -18.46 9.66 17.16
CA HIS A 117 -17.97 11.03 17.19
C HIS A 117 -16.56 11.17 17.80
N LEU A 118 -16.09 10.18 18.55
CA LEU A 118 -14.82 10.26 19.27
C LEU A 118 -13.93 9.05 18.99
N TYR A 119 -14.42 7.84 19.31
CA TYR A 119 -13.58 6.65 19.29
C TYR A 119 -13.25 6.19 17.87
N GLU A 120 -14.24 6.08 17.00
CA GLU A 120 -14.02 5.63 15.62
C GLU A 120 -13.12 6.59 14.83
N PRO A 121 -13.33 7.91 14.82
CA PRO A 121 -12.43 8.84 14.15
C PRO A 121 -11.00 8.80 14.69
N ALA A 122 -10.84 8.69 16.02
CA ALA A 122 -9.52 8.59 16.64
C ALA A 122 -8.80 7.29 16.27
N ILE A 123 -9.52 6.17 16.29
CA ILE A 123 -8.98 4.86 15.92
C ILE A 123 -8.62 4.83 14.43
N ARG A 124 -9.47 5.38 13.58
CA ARG A 124 -9.22 5.49 12.12
C ARG A 124 -7.97 6.30 11.84
N ALA A 125 -7.83 7.46 12.48
CA ALA A 125 -6.65 8.30 12.33
C ALA A 125 -5.38 7.59 12.83
N ALA A 126 -5.46 6.90 13.97
CA ALA A 126 -4.35 6.15 14.52
C ALA A 126 -3.99 4.91 13.69
N ALA A 127 -4.96 4.30 13.02
CA ALA A 127 -4.73 3.15 12.14
C ALA A 127 -3.98 3.49 10.85
N GLY A 128 -3.84 4.77 10.50
CA GLY A 128 -3.06 5.20 9.34
C GLY A 128 -3.58 4.68 8.00
N LEU A 129 -4.91 4.54 7.88
CA LEU A 129 -5.56 4.02 6.67
C LEU A 129 -5.48 4.98 5.47
N GLY A 130 -4.85 6.14 5.63
CA GLY A 130 -4.81 7.18 4.63
C GLY A 130 -6.13 7.94 4.51
N SER A 131 -6.13 8.96 3.67
CA SER A 131 -7.32 9.75 3.37
C SER A 131 -7.79 9.47 1.95
N ALA A 132 -9.09 9.34 1.76
CA ALA A 132 -9.66 9.26 0.42
C ALA A 132 -9.35 10.54 -0.37
N PRO A 133 -9.17 10.46 -1.69
CA PRO A 133 -9.06 11.64 -2.53
C PRO A 133 -10.31 12.51 -2.39
N THR A 134 -10.10 13.82 -2.37
CA THR A 134 -11.19 14.82 -2.28
C THR A 134 -11.60 15.36 -3.65
N GLU A 135 -10.75 15.17 -4.64
CA GLU A 135 -10.99 15.59 -6.01
C GLU A 135 -11.47 14.43 -6.88
N ALA A 136 -12.18 14.76 -7.95
CA ALA A 136 -12.62 13.76 -8.91
C ALA A 136 -11.41 13.15 -9.63
N ASP A 137 -11.52 11.87 -9.96
CA ASP A 137 -10.50 11.17 -10.74
C ASP A 137 -10.35 11.82 -12.12
N PRO A 138 -9.17 12.37 -12.48
CA PRO A 138 -8.94 12.99 -13.78
C PRO A 138 -8.75 11.96 -14.89
N ASP A 139 -8.56 10.69 -14.56
CA ASP A 139 -8.28 9.65 -15.55
C ASP A 139 -9.52 9.34 -16.39
N ARG A 140 -9.27 9.08 -17.67
CA ARG A 140 -10.30 8.65 -18.61
C ARG A 140 -10.15 7.18 -18.91
N TYR A 141 -11.20 6.43 -18.63
CA TYR A 141 -11.24 4.99 -18.82
C TYR A 141 -11.90 4.63 -20.15
N LEU A 142 -11.28 3.71 -20.89
CA LEU A 142 -11.82 3.18 -22.14
C LEU A 142 -12.30 1.75 -21.94
N ASN A 143 -13.55 1.49 -22.30
CA ASN A 143 -14.07 0.14 -22.39
C ASN A 143 -13.76 -0.43 -23.78
N ARG A 144 -13.17 -1.62 -23.82
CA ARG A 144 -12.86 -2.33 -25.08
C ARG A 144 -13.44 -3.72 -25.04
N PHE A 145 -13.99 -4.12 -26.17
CA PHE A 145 -14.32 -5.53 -26.41
C PHE A 145 -13.10 -6.20 -27.06
N ALA A 146 -12.71 -7.33 -26.52
CA ALA A 146 -11.59 -8.10 -27.02
C ALA A 146 -11.96 -9.57 -27.10
N HIS A 147 -11.41 -10.26 -28.10
CA HIS A 147 -11.61 -11.69 -28.31
C HIS A 147 -10.26 -12.41 -28.24
N CYS A 148 -10.24 -13.55 -27.60
CA CYS A 148 -9.05 -14.40 -27.51
C CYS A 148 -9.50 -15.87 -27.42
N GLU A 149 -8.62 -16.77 -27.81
CA GLU A 149 -8.82 -18.22 -27.63
C GLU A 149 -8.49 -18.64 -26.21
N VAL A 150 -7.52 -17.97 -25.58
CA VAL A 150 -7.13 -18.24 -24.20
C VAL A 150 -7.05 -16.94 -23.43
N LEU A 151 -7.82 -16.85 -22.36
CA LEU A 151 -7.76 -15.75 -21.40
C LEU A 151 -7.04 -16.21 -20.12
N VAL A 152 -5.94 -15.54 -19.77
CA VAL A 152 -5.21 -15.77 -18.53
C VAL A 152 -5.47 -14.62 -17.56
N ILE A 153 -6.09 -14.93 -16.44
CA ILE A 153 -6.41 -13.93 -15.40
C ILE A 153 -5.35 -13.98 -14.30
N GLY A 154 -4.53 -12.94 -14.25
CA GLY A 154 -3.46 -12.77 -13.27
C GLY A 154 -2.06 -12.89 -13.87
N ALA A 155 -1.22 -11.90 -13.58
CA ALA A 155 0.16 -11.79 -14.09
C ALA A 155 1.22 -12.26 -13.07
N GLY A 156 0.85 -13.15 -12.15
CA GLY A 156 1.79 -13.83 -11.27
C GLY A 156 2.60 -14.89 -12.03
N PRO A 157 3.60 -15.52 -11.38
CA PRO A 157 4.47 -16.51 -12.04
C PRO A 157 3.71 -17.64 -12.74
N ALA A 158 2.63 -18.12 -12.12
CA ALA A 158 1.78 -19.17 -12.70
C ALA A 158 1.04 -18.66 -13.94
N GLY A 159 0.46 -17.47 -13.90
CA GLY A 159 -0.24 -16.87 -15.03
C GLY A 159 0.69 -16.58 -16.19
N LEU A 160 1.87 -16.04 -15.94
CA LEU A 160 2.90 -15.80 -16.96
C LEU A 160 3.35 -17.11 -17.61
N ALA A 161 3.58 -18.17 -16.83
CA ALA A 161 3.94 -19.48 -17.34
C ALA A 161 2.80 -20.09 -18.20
N ALA A 162 1.55 -19.94 -17.77
CA ALA A 162 0.37 -20.40 -18.52
C ALA A 162 0.22 -19.62 -19.84
N ALA A 163 0.37 -18.29 -19.81
CA ALA A 163 0.31 -17.46 -21.01
C ALA A 163 1.42 -17.83 -22.01
N LEU A 164 2.65 -18.03 -21.53
CA LEU A 164 3.77 -18.45 -22.35
C LEU A 164 3.53 -19.85 -22.97
N ALA A 165 2.98 -20.77 -22.19
CA ALA A 165 2.64 -22.10 -22.70
C ALA A 165 1.54 -22.03 -23.77
N ALA A 166 0.48 -21.28 -23.50
CA ALA A 166 -0.63 -21.10 -24.43
C ALA A 166 -0.21 -20.40 -25.73
N SER A 167 0.70 -19.41 -25.66
CA SER A 167 1.16 -18.68 -26.84
C SER A 167 1.84 -19.56 -27.88
N LYS A 168 2.40 -20.73 -27.47
CA LYS A 168 3.04 -21.70 -28.36
C LYS A 168 2.04 -22.39 -29.28
N SER A 169 0.75 -22.38 -28.99
CA SER A 169 -0.30 -22.94 -29.84
C SER A 169 -0.62 -22.09 -31.06
N GLY A 170 -0.10 -20.86 -31.13
CA GLY A 170 -0.38 -19.90 -32.21
C GLY A 170 -1.72 -19.17 -32.07
N GLY A 171 -2.52 -19.50 -31.07
CA GLY A 171 -3.76 -18.80 -30.74
C GLY A 171 -3.49 -17.43 -30.07
N ARG A 172 -4.50 -16.56 -30.12
CA ARG A 172 -4.46 -15.27 -29.44
C ARG A 172 -4.64 -15.46 -27.93
N VAL A 173 -3.63 -15.13 -27.17
CA VAL A 173 -3.63 -15.17 -25.70
C VAL A 173 -3.74 -13.74 -25.15
N MET A 174 -4.57 -13.53 -24.12
CA MET A 174 -4.72 -12.27 -23.41
C MET A 174 -4.68 -12.51 -21.90
#